data_4790da8e9b77b653d87a679a96bd938d
#
_entry.id   4790da8e9b77b653d87a679a96bd938d
#
_cell.length_a   1.000
_cell.length_b   1.000
_cell.length_c   1.000
_cell.angle_alpha   90.00
_cell.angle_beta   90.00
_cell.angle_gamma   90.00
#
_symmetry.space_group_name_H-M   'P 1'
#
loop_
_entity.id
_entity.type
_entity.pdbx_description
1 polymer ?
#
loop_
_entity_poly.entity_id
_entity_poly.type
_entity_poly.pdbx_seq_one_letter_code
_entity_poly.pdbx_strand_id
1 'polypeptide(L)'
;MQKIKIVEGTYKIRGKDVDLGGMVFPLVEEFKVGANGGYVTVDGTAVAGFPDRNIKIKVDSADCYTAVNANTKITQREESDEETIERLRERFSILEDMTRACKKGDVRAMIVSGPPGVGKSFGVEKVLGKHDLVATLGERPAKYQVVKGAMSAIGLYCKLYNYADKDNVLVFDDCDSVLMDDLSLNILKAALDSKKTRTIHWNTDSFKLRNEGVPDSFEFKGSAIFITNIKFDNVKSKKLRDHLEALESRCHYIDLTIDTEREKMLRIKQIVQDGMLSEYDFTEEQHEAVVDFIDINKSKLRELSLRTVLKVADLAKAFPANWEAMAESTVLQRA
;
A
#
# COMPACT_ATOMS: atom_id res chain seq x y z
N MET A 1 -3.30 15.96 -32.13
CA MET A 1 -4.62 16.14 -31.48
C MET A 1 -4.79 17.61 -31.16
N GLN A 2 -5.98 18.15 -31.42
CA GLN A 2 -6.32 19.51 -31.03
C GLN A 2 -6.37 19.58 -29.49
N LYS A 3 -5.86 20.66 -28.92
CA LYS A 3 -5.95 20.89 -27.47
C LYS A 3 -6.90 22.03 -27.19
N ILE A 4 -7.61 21.93 -26.08
CA ILE A 4 -8.51 22.98 -25.60
C ILE A 4 -8.12 23.39 -24.18
N LYS A 5 -8.31 24.68 -23.89
CA LYS A 5 -8.24 25.24 -22.54
C LYS A 5 -9.65 25.44 -22.02
N ILE A 6 -9.99 24.84 -20.92
CA ILE A 6 -11.26 25.06 -20.24
C ILE A 6 -11.25 26.47 -19.65
N VAL A 7 -12.27 27.26 -19.91
CA VAL A 7 -12.51 28.58 -19.32
C VAL A 7 -13.37 28.43 -18.08
N GLU A 8 -14.52 27.75 -18.24
CA GLU A 8 -15.44 27.42 -17.17
C GLU A 8 -15.94 25.98 -17.38
N GLY A 9 -15.79 25.13 -16.38
CA GLY A 9 -16.25 23.75 -16.48
C GLY A 9 -15.92 22.96 -15.23
N THR A 10 -16.75 21.95 -14.96
CA THR A 10 -16.61 21.10 -13.80
C THR A 10 -16.53 19.62 -14.18
N TYR A 11 -15.79 18.87 -13.37
CA TYR A 11 -15.75 17.41 -13.46
C TYR A 11 -15.87 16.79 -12.09
N LYS A 12 -16.61 15.70 -11.98
CA LYS A 12 -16.85 15.04 -10.70
C LYS A 12 -15.72 14.08 -10.35
N ILE A 13 -14.88 14.44 -9.38
CA ILE A 13 -13.79 13.60 -8.85
C ILE A 13 -14.22 13.13 -7.46
N ARG A 14 -14.29 11.80 -7.25
CA ARG A 14 -14.64 11.19 -5.95
C ARG A 14 -15.93 11.77 -5.33
N GLY A 15 -16.92 12.04 -6.19
CA GLY A 15 -18.22 12.54 -5.76
C GLY A 15 -18.30 14.06 -5.55
N LYS A 16 -17.21 14.81 -5.61
CA LYS A 16 -17.15 16.27 -5.51
C LYS A 16 -17.00 16.90 -6.89
N ASP A 17 -17.73 17.97 -7.17
CA ASP A 17 -17.55 18.75 -8.38
C ASP A 17 -16.32 19.65 -8.22
N VAL A 18 -15.37 19.52 -9.14
CA VAL A 18 -14.11 20.24 -9.17
C VAL A 18 -14.11 21.17 -10.36
N ASP A 19 -13.79 22.45 -10.14
CA ASP A 19 -13.60 23.45 -11.19
C ASP A 19 -12.31 23.13 -11.98
N LEU A 20 -12.42 23.16 -13.31
CA LEU A 20 -11.33 22.90 -14.24
C LEU A 20 -10.89 24.15 -15.02
N GLY A 21 -11.33 25.33 -14.60
CA GLY A 21 -10.96 26.60 -15.24
C GLY A 21 -9.43 26.76 -15.36
N GLY A 22 -8.97 27.11 -16.55
CA GLY A 22 -7.55 27.26 -16.86
C GLY A 22 -6.82 25.99 -17.30
N MET A 23 -7.38 24.79 -17.13
CA MET A 23 -6.74 23.53 -17.50
C MET A 23 -6.78 23.25 -19.01
N VAL A 24 -5.74 22.57 -19.50
CA VAL A 24 -5.59 22.22 -20.91
C VAL A 24 -5.67 20.71 -21.08
N PHE A 25 -6.56 20.28 -22.00
CA PHE A 25 -6.78 18.87 -22.31
C PHE A 25 -6.70 18.62 -23.81
N PRO A 26 -6.33 17.41 -24.26
CA PRO A 26 -6.57 16.98 -25.65
C PRO A 26 -8.07 16.82 -25.90
N LEU A 27 -8.58 17.47 -26.95
CA LEU A 27 -9.98 17.37 -27.37
C LEU A 27 -10.24 16.03 -28.05
N VAL A 28 -11.30 15.35 -27.63
CA VAL A 28 -11.80 14.12 -28.29
C VAL A 28 -13.08 14.41 -29.06
N GLU A 29 -14.05 15.06 -28.43
CA GLU A 29 -15.31 15.48 -29.07
C GLU A 29 -15.67 16.90 -28.61
N GLU A 30 -16.15 17.71 -29.55
CA GLU A 30 -16.63 19.06 -29.28
C GLU A 30 -17.89 19.07 -28.40
N PHE A 31 -18.33 20.28 -28.01
CA PHE A 31 -19.50 20.49 -27.18
C PHE A 31 -20.74 19.72 -27.67
N LYS A 32 -21.36 19.02 -26.74
CA LYS A 32 -22.65 18.31 -26.94
C LYS A 32 -23.57 18.56 -25.76
N VAL A 33 -24.87 18.54 -26.03
CA VAL A 33 -25.90 18.62 -24.98
C VAL A 33 -26.42 17.21 -24.73
N GLY A 34 -26.35 16.75 -23.49
CA GLY A 34 -26.86 15.46 -23.03
C GLY A 34 -28.01 15.62 -22.04
N ALA A 35 -28.50 14.51 -21.51
CA ALA A 35 -29.63 14.50 -20.55
C ALA A 35 -29.34 15.30 -19.26
N ASN A 36 -28.07 15.45 -18.88
CA ASN A 36 -27.63 16.13 -17.64
C ASN A 36 -26.96 17.50 -17.90
N GLY A 37 -27.17 18.10 -19.05
CA GLY A 37 -26.59 19.38 -19.45
C GLY A 37 -25.52 19.27 -20.54
N GLY A 38 -24.85 20.38 -20.81
CA GLY A 38 -23.78 20.47 -21.79
C GLY A 38 -22.48 19.83 -21.31
N TYR A 39 -21.70 19.27 -22.23
CA TYR A 39 -20.38 18.71 -21.93
C TYR A 39 -19.45 18.73 -23.15
N VAL A 40 -18.16 18.72 -22.87
CA VAL A 40 -17.08 18.48 -23.84
C VAL A 40 -16.37 17.19 -23.48
N THR A 41 -16.00 16.36 -24.46
CA THR A 41 -15.26 15.11 -24.23
C THR A 41 -13.78 15.35 -24.48
N VAL A 42 -12.96 15.03 -23.49
CA VAL A 42 -11.51 15.19 -23.54
C VAL A 42 -10.80 13.89 -23.14
N ASP A 43 -9.52 13.78 -23.49
CA ASP A 43 -8.69 12.66 -23.08
C ASP A 43 -8.14 12.89 -21.67
N GLY A 44 -8.65 12.14 -20.71
CA GLY A 44 -8.19 12.19 -19.32
C GLY A 44 -6.82 11.54 -19.10
N THR A 45 -6.38 10.61 -19.96
CA THR A 45 -5.11 9.90 -19.80
C THR A 45 -3.91 10.84 -19.88
N ALA A 46 -4.07 11.95 -20.60
CA ALA A 46 -3.01 12.93 -20.80
C ALA A 46 -2.80 13.87 -19.61
N VAL A 47 -3.67 13.85 -18.60
CA VAL A 47 -3.66 14.81 -17.49
C VAL A 47 -3.61 14.07 -16.15
N ALA A 48 -2.53 14.27 -15.40
CA ALA A 48 -2.38 13.64 -14.08
C ALA A 48 -3.56 14.00 -13.14
N GLY A 49 -4.00 13.01 -12.36
CA GLY A 49 -5.13 13.16 -11.43
C GLY A 49 -6.52 12.92 -12.07
N PHE A 50 -6.57 12.51 -13.35
CA PHE A 50 -7.80 12.15 -14.05
C PHE A 50 -7.81 10.65 -14.42
N PRO A 51 -9.00 10.05 -14.66
CA PRO A 51 -9.09 8.66 -15.07
C PRO A 51 -8.40 8.39 -16.41
N ASP A 52 -7.77 7.23 -16.56
CA ASP A 52 -7.15 6.74 -17.80
C ASP A 52 -8.18 6.37 -18.86
N ARG A 53 -9.02 7.34 -19.24
CA ARG A 53 -10.07 7.21 -20.26
C ARG A 53 -10.54 8.58 -20.72
N ASN A 54 -11.34 8.61 -21.80
CA ASN A 54 -12.07 9.80 -22.19
C ASN A 54 -13.07 10.21 -21.09
N ILE A 55 -13.04 11.49 -20.71
CA ILE A 55 -13.90 12.06 -19.67
C ILE A 55 -14.78 13.14 -20.26
N LYS A 56 -15.97 13.33 -19.67
CA LYS A 56 -16.92 14.38 -20.04
C LYS A 56 -16.85 15.49 -19.00
N ILE A 57 -16.32 16.65 -19.41
CA ILE A 57 -16.29 17.86 -18.59
C ILE A 57 -17.63 18.57 -18.78
N LYS A 58 -18.33 18.88 -17.70
CA LYS A 58 -19.57 19.63 -17.74
C LYS A 58 -19.25 21.09 -18.03
N VAL A 59 -19.88 21.63 -19.06
CA VAL A 59 -19.76 23.03 -19.53
C VAL A 59 -21.14 23.51 -19.99
N ASP A 60 -21.43 24.80 -19.83
CA ASP A 60 -22.74 25.32 -20.16
C ASP A 60 -22.91 25.64 -21.66
N SER A 61 -21.81 26.01 -22.34
CA SER A 61 -21.80 26.32 -23.78
C SER A 61 -20.45 25.97 -24.41
N ALA A 62 -20.39 26.10 -25.76
CA ALA A 62 -19.14 25.95 -26.50
C ALA A 62 -18.13 27.08 -26.21
N ASP A 63 -18.56 28.19 -25.64
CA ASP A 63 -17.69 29.31 -25.28
C ASP A 63 -16.92 29.07 -23.97
N CYS A 64 -17.32 28.04 -23.24
CA CYS A 64 -16.67 27.65 -21.97
C CYS A 64 -15.29 26.97 -22.19
N TYR A 65 -14.84 26.80 -23.40
CA TYR A 65 -13.48 26.34 -23.73
C TYR A 65 -12.95 26.99 -25.01
N THR A 66 -11.64 27.11 -25.12
CA THR A 66 -10.97 27.69 -26.29
C THR A 66 -9.94 26.74 -26.86
N ALA A 67 -9.84 26.69 -28.19
CA ALA A 67 -8.77 25.96 -28.85
C ALA A 67 -7.41 26.63 -28.57
N VAL A 68 -6.39 25.81 -28.27
CA VAL A 68 -5.03 26.29 -28.02
C VAL A 68 -4.06 25.57 -28.96
N ASN A 69 -2.87 26.16 -29.13
CA ASN A 69 -1.84 25.59 -29.99
C ASN A 69 -1.42 24.20 -29.53
N ALA A 70 -1.10 23.29 -30.46
CA ALA A 70 -0.66 21.93 -30.18
C ALA A 70 0.55 21.86 -29.23
N ASN A 71 1.39 22.90 -29.23
CA ASN A 71 2.57 23.02 -28.36
C ASN A 71 2.26 23.56 -26.95
N THR A 72 1.00 23.96 -26.66
CA THR A 72 0.63 24.39 -25.31
C THR A 72 0.83 23.20 -24.35
N LYS A 73 1.57 23.47 -23.27
CA LYS A 73 1.78 22.45 -22.21
C LYS A 73 0.41 22.05 -21.62
N ILE A 74 0.18 20.76 -21.48
CA ILE A 74 -0.96 20.24 -20.77
C ILE A 74 -0.77 20.62 -19.29
N THR A 75 -1.77 21.27 -18.71
CA THR A 75 -1.73 21.67 -17.31
C THR A 75 -1.95 20.42 -16.48
N GLN A 76 -0.98 20.04 -15.66
CA GLN A 76 -1.19 19.01 -14.65
C GLN A 76 -1.95 19.66 -13.49
N ARG A 77 -3.08 19.05 -13.11
CA ARG A 77 -3.77 19.45 -11.89
C ARG A 77 -2.98 18.91 -10.70
N GLU A 78 -2.55 19.79 -9.82
CA GLU A 78 -2.02 19.35 -8.53
C GLU A 78 -3.21 19.01 -7.61
N GLU A 79 -3.21 17.78 -7.07
CA GLU A 79 -4.17 17.42 -6.02
C GLU A 79 -3.97 18.33 -4.80
N SER A 80 -5.06 18.74 -4.15
CA SER A 80 -4.95 19.41 -2.85
C SER A 80 -4.41 18.45 -1.78
N ASP A 81 -3.99 19.01 -0.63
CA ASP A 81 -3.52 18.18 0.49
C ASP A 81 -4.65 17.30 1.02
N GLU A 82 -5.88 17.82 1.09
CA GLU A 82 -7.06 17.08 1.52
C GLU A 82 -7.40 15.93 0.56
N GLU A 83 -7.33 16.16 -0.74
CA GLU A 83 -7.56 15.11 -1.75
C GLU A 83 -6.48 14.02 -1.69
N THR A 84 -5.22 14.41 -1.50
CA THR A 84 -4.09 13.49 -1.33
C THR A 84 -4.27 12.65 -0.07
N ILE A 85 -4.62 13.27 1.06
CA ILE A 85 -4.87 12.58 2.33
C ILE A 85 -6.02 11.58 2.16
N GLU A 86 -7.12 11.98 1.53
CA GLU A 86 -8.27 11.08 1.33
C GLU A 86 -7.91 9.90 0.42
N ARG A 87 -7.18 10.14 -0.67
CA ARG A 87 -6.67 9.06 -1.55
C ARG A 87 -5.77 8.08 -0.81
N LEU A 88 -4.87 8.59 0.04
CA LEU A 88 -4.02 7.73 0.87
C LEU A 88 -4.86 6.95 1.89
N ARG A 89 -5.84 7.59 2.53
CA ARG A 89 -6.74 6.94 3.48
C ARG A 89 -7.54 5.82 2.83
N GLU A 90 -8.09 6.03 1.64
CA GLU A 90 -8.78 4.99 0.87
C GLU A 90 -7.89 3.78 0.58
N ARG A 91 -6.64 4.00 0.14
CA ARG A 91 -5.69 2.90 -0.14
C ARG A 91 -5.43 2.03 1.11
N PHE A 92 -5.24 2.65 2.26
CA PHE A 92 -5.03 1.93 3.51
C PHE A 92 -6.31 1.29 4.05
N SER A 93 -7.49 1.89 3.80
CA SER A 93 -8.77 1.25 4.09
C SER A 93 -8.97 -0.03 3.26
N ILE A 94 -8.61 0.00 1.98
CA ILE A 94 -8.61 -1.19 1.11
C ILE A 94 -7.69 -2.28 1.68
N LEU A 95 -6.49 -1.93 2.16
CA LEU A 95 -5.60 -2.89 2.82
C LEU A 95 -6.28 -3.55 4.03
N GLU A 96 -6.93 -2.75 4.90
CA GLU A 96 -7.63 -3.29 6.07
C GLU A 96 -8.80 -4.20 5.67
N ASP A 97 -9.59 -3.81 4.66
CA ASP A 97 -10.73 -4.61 4.17
C ASP A 97 -10.26 -5.93 3.53
N MET A 98 -9.21 -5.89 2.73
CA MET A 98 -8.61 -7.09 2.15
C MET A 98 -8.01 -8.00 3.21
N THR A 99 -7.43 -7.44 4.28
CA THR A 99 -6.96 -8.23 5.43
C THR A 99 -8.12 -8.93 6.14
N ARG A 100 -9.27 -8.24 6.31
CA ARG A 100 -10.50 -8.84 6.85
C ARG A 100 -11.02 -9.96 5.95
N ALA A 101 -10.94 -9.81 4.64
CA ALA A 101 -11.34 -10.85 3.68
C ALA A 101 -10.39 -12.06 3.71
N CYS A 102 -9.08 -11.87 3.84
CA CYS A 102 -8.12 -12.97 4.05
C CYS A 102 -8.44 -13.75 5.33
N LYS A 103 -8.77 -13.06 6.42
CA LYS A 103 -9.10 -13.65 7.71
C LYS A 103 -10.38 -14.50 7.68
N LYS A 104 -11.36 -14.11 6.85
CA LYS A 104 -12.61 -14.88 6.64
C LYS A 104 -12.43 -16.04 5.66
N GLY A 105 -11.25 -16.15 5.02
CA GLY A 105 -10.99 -17.12 3.97
C GLY A 105 -11.68 -16.81 2.64
N ASP A 106 -12.23 -15.60 2.48
CA ASP A 106 -12.86 -15.13 1.23
C ASP A 106 -11.78 -14.79 0.18
N VAL A 107 -10.62 -14.31 0.65
CA VAL A 107 -9.42 -14.02 -0.16
C VAL A 107 -8.30 -14.97 0.25
N ARG A 108 -7.76 -15.69 -0.72
CA ARG A 108 -6.71 -16.71 -0.50
C ARG A 108 -5.34 -16.12 -0.23
N ALA A 109 -5.01 -15.07 -0.97
CA ALA A 109 -3.73 -14.40 -0.79
C ALA A 109 -3.74 -12.97 -1.31
N MET A 110 -2.90 -12.13 -0.70
CA MET A 110 -2.58 -10.81 -1.20
C MET A 110 -1.10 -10.49 -1.04
N ILE A 111 -0.60 -9.66 -1.94
CA ILE A 111 0.73 -9.05 -1.89
C ILE A 111 0.54 -7.57 -1.59
N VAL A 112 1.22 -7.08 -0.58
CA VAL A 112 1.22 -5.67 -0.17
C VAL A 112 2.61 -5.12 -0.43
N SER A 113 2.76 -4.35 -1.49
CA SER A 113 4.02 -3.71 -1.88
C SER A 113 4.02 -2.22 -1.53
N GLY A 114 5.19 -1.66 -1.32
CA GLY A 114 5.38 -0.23 -1.08
C GLY A 114 6.68 0.06 -0.32
N PRO A 115 7.08 1.33 -0.21
CA PRO A 115 8.32 1.69 0.47
C PRO A 115 8.30 1.34 1.96
N PRO A 116 9.46 1.18 2.60
CA PRO A 116 9.53 0.94 4.02
C PRO A 116 8.93 2.10 4.83
N GLY A 117 8.41 1.79 6.02
CA GLY A 117 7.95 2.81 6.96
C GLY A 117 6.69 3.59 6.58
N VAL A 118 5.84 3.10 5.64
CA VAL A 118 4.54 3.72 5.26
C VAL A 118 3.35 3.17 6.06
N GLY A 119 3.56 2.15 6.91
CA GLY A 119 2.51 1.57 7.76
C GLY A 119 1.88 0.28 7.22
N LYS A 120 2.50 -0.43 6.26
CA LYS A 120 1.99 -1.70 5.71
C LYS A 120 1.71 -2.74 6.79
N SER A 121 2.76 -3.11 7.55
CA SER A 121 2.68 -4.13 8.60
C SER A 121 1.71 -3.72 9.70
N PHE A 122 1.74 -2.44 10.10
CA PHE A 122 0.83 -1.89 11.09
C PHE A 122 -0.65 -2.04 10.66
N GLY A 123 -0.99 -1.71 9.41
CA GLY A 123 -2.35 -1.85 8.89
C GLY A 123 -2.87 -3.29 8.93
N VAL A 124 -2.02 -4.26 8.57
CA VAL A 124 -2.34 -5.69 8.62
C VAL A 124 -2.47 -6.19 10.07
N GLU A 125 -1.46 -5.92 10.91
CA GLU A 125 -1.43 -6.38 12.31
C GLU A 125 -2.58 -5.78 13.13
N LYS A 126 -2.95 -4.51 12.92
CA LYS A 126 -4.10 -3.85 13.55
C LYS A 126 -5.41 -4.60 13.31
N VAL A 127 -5.63 -5.13 12.11
CA VAL A 127 -6.84 -5.89 11.77
C VAL A 127 -6.79 -7.30 12.36
N LEU A 128 -5.64 -7.96 12.29
CA LEU A 128 -5.48 -9.33 12.80
C LEU A 128 -5.44 -9.37 14.34
N GLY A 129 -4.76 -8.41 14.99
CA GLY A 129 -4.61 -8.36 16.45
C GLY A 129 -5.91 -8.13 17.21
N LYS A 130 -6.86 -7.35 16.66
CA LYS A 130 -8.19 -7.20 17.24
C LYS A 130 -8.95 -8.53 17.41
N HIS A 131 -8.51 -9.58 16.71
CA HIS A 131 -9.12 -10.91 16.77
C HIS A 131 -8.46 -11.82 17.82
N ASP A 132 -7.18 -11.59 18.07
CA ASP A 132 -6.41 -12.46 18.97
C ASP A 132 -6.73 -12.20 20.43
N LEU A 133 -7.24 -11.01 20.77
CA LEU A 133 -7.70 -10.70 22.12
C LEU A 133 -8.79 -11.68 22.60
N VAL A 134 -9.73 -12.02 21.71
CA VAL A 134 -10.80 -12.99 22.02
C VAL A 134 -10.26 -14.43 22.03
N ALA A 135 -9.29 -14.75 21.19
CA ALA A 135 -8.64 -16.06 21.19
C ALA A 135 -7.76 -16.26 22.41
N THR A 136 -6.99 -15.24 22.81
CA THR A 136 -6.12 -15.25 23.99
C THR A 136 -6.94 -15.37 25.30
N LEU A 137 -8.08 -14.67 25.39
CA LEU A 137 -8.98 -14.78 26.53
C LEU A 137 -9.70 -16.15 26.61
N GLY A 138 -9.79 -16.87 25.49
CA GLY A 138 -10.47 -18.17 25.39
C GLY A 138 -9.53 -19.37 25.33
N GLU A 139 -8.20 -19.21 25.60
CA GLU A 139 -7.18 -20.26 25.51
C GLU A 139 -7.16 -21.02 24.16
N ARG A 140 -7.59 -20.35 23.07
CA ARG A 140 -7.59 -20.93 21.73
C ARG A 140 -6.29 -20.64 21.00
N PRO A 141 -5.78 -21.56 20.16
CA PRO A 141 -4.58 -21.30 19.35
C PRO A 141 -4.80 -20.08 18.45
N ALA A 142 -3.76 -19.27 18.32
CA ALA A 142 -3.77 -18.10 17.45
C ALA A 142 -4.06 -18.50 16.00
N LYS A 143 -5.04 -17.83 15.38
CA LYS A 143 -5.44 -18.09 13.99
C LYS A 143 -4.58 -17.37 12.96
N TYR A 144 -3.63 -16.56 13.39
CA TYR A 144 -2.66 -15.93 12.50
C TYR A 144 -1.26 -15.95 13.09
N GLN A 145 -0.28 -15.89 12.22
CA GLN A 145 1.11 -15.69 12.60
C GLN A 145 1.77 -14.70 11.64
N VAL A 146 2.48 -13.74 12.21
CA VAL A 146 3.39 -12.88 11.46
C VAL A 146 4.79 -13.51 11.51
N VAL A 147 5.34 -13.80 10.33
CA VAL A 147 6.69 -14.35 10.15
C VAL A 147 7.55 -13.25 9.58
N LYS A 148 8.67 -12.96 10.26
CA LYS A 148 9.65 -11.94 9.87
C LYS A 148 11.03 -12.57 9.68
N GLY A 149 11.82 -12.04 8.74
CA GLY A 149 13.18 -12.47 8.49
C GLY A 149 13.32 -13.62 7.50
N ALA A 150 14.42 -14.39 7.60
CA ALA A 150 14.75 -15.42 6.63
C ALA A 150 14.08 -16.77 6.94
N MET A 151 13.64 -17.45 5.90
CA MET A 151 13.02 -18.76 5.99
C MET A 151 13.51 -19.67 4.85
N SER A 152 13.78 -20.93 5.16
CA SER A 152 14.04 -21.96 4.14
C SER A 152 12.74 -22.56 3.61
N ALA A 153 12.78 -23.19 2.43
CA ALA A 153 11.63 -23.86 1.83
C ALA A 153 10.97 -24.90 2.76
N ILE A 154 11.77 -25.64 3.51
CA ILE A 154 11.24 -26.63 4.48
C ILE A 154 10.57 -25.92 5.67
N GLY A 155 11.11 -24.79 6.11
CA GLY A 155 10.48 -23.94 7.13
C GLY A 155 9.14 -23.38 6.65
N LEU A 156 9.07 -22.92 5.39
CA LEU A 156 7.86 -22.49 4.74
C LEU A 156 6.81 -23.61 4.69
N TYR A 157 7.21 -24.82 4.29
CA TYR A 157 6.31 -25.97 4.23
C TYR A 157 5.70 -26.29 5.59
N CYS A 158 6.52 -26.33 6.66
CA CYS A 158 6.04 -26.53 8.04
C CYS A 158 5.08 -25.41 8.49
N LYS A 159 5.38 -24.14 8.18
CA LYS A 159 4.50 -23.03 8.53
C LYS A 159 3.15 -23.11 7.81
N LEU A 160 3.15 -23.44 6.52
CA LEU A 160 1.92 -23.65 5.76
C LEU A 160 1.09 -24.79 6.35
N TYR A 161 1.72 -25.90 6.79
CA TYR A 161 1.03 -27.01 7.45
C TYR A 161 0.38 -26.57 8.76
N ASN A 162 1.11 -25.86 9.62
CA ASN A 162 0.62 -25.43 10.93
C ASN A 162 -0.55 -24.45 10.83
N TYR A 163 -0.68 -23.74 9.71
CA TYR A 163 -1.77 -22.80 9.43
C TYR A 163 -2.63 -23.23 8.23
N ALA A 164 -2.69 -24.55 7.97
CA ALA A 164 -3.42 -25.10 6.82
C ALA A 164 -4.94 -24.99 6.93
N ASP A 165 -5.47 -24.87 8.13
CA ASP A 165 -6.92 -24.85 8.36
C ASP A 165 -7.57 -23.57 7.83
N LYS A 166 -8.86 -23.68 7.54
CA LYS A 166 -9.69 -22.53 7.15
C LYS A 166 -9.67 -21.44 8.23
N ASP A 167 -9.73 -20.19 7.79
CA ASP A 167 -9.70 -18.99 8.63
C ASP A 167 -8.36 -18.73 9.35
N ASN A 168 -7.33 -19.53 9.05
CA ASN A 168 -5.95 -19.24 9.46
C ASN A 168 -5.27 -18.32 8.46
N VAL A 169 -4.41 -17.42 8.96
CA VAL A 169 -3.68 -16.46 8.14
C VAL A 169 -2.18 -16.50 8.45
N LEU A 170 -1.36 -16.71 7.42
CA LEU A 170 0.09 -16.50 7.50
C LEU A 170 0.46 -15.16 6.89
N VAL A 171 1.15 -14.33 7.65
CA VAL A 171 1.70 -13.06 7.19
C VAL A 171 3.22 -13.21 7.06
N PHE A 172 3.74 -13.02 5.87
CA PHE A 172 5.17 -12.97 5.56
C PHE A 172 5.58 -11.50 5.46
N ASP A 173 6.16 -10.96 6.53
CA ASP A 173 6.52 -9.53 6.63
C ASP A 173 8.04 -9.39 6.46
N ASP A 174 8.47 -8.73 5.38
CA ASP A 174 9.88 -8.62 4.97
C ASP A 174 10.60 -10.00 4.92
N CYS A 175 9.84 -11.07 4.60
CA CYS A 175 10.36 -12.43 4.45
C CYS A 175 10.71 -12.72 2.99
N ASP A 176 11.44 -11.80 2.36
CA ASP A 176 11.72 -11.82 0.92
C ASP A 176 12.50 -13.05 0.45
N SER A 177 13.18 -13.76 1.37
CA SER A 177 13.88 -15.01 1.07
C SER A 177 12.95 -16.06 0.44
N VAL A 178 11.67 -16.12 0.84
CA VAL A 178 10.71 -17.09 0.26
C VAL A 178 10.26 -16.69 -1.15
N LEU A 179 10.36 -15.41 -1.49
CA LEU A 179 10.04 -14.89 -2.82
C LEU A 179 11.24 -14.97 -3.78
N MET A 180 12.44 -15.19 -3.24
CA MET A 180 13.70 -15.25 -4.00
C MET A 180 14.24 -16.70 -4.18
N ASP A 181 13.57 -17.70 -3.58
CA ASP A 181 13.96 -19.11 -3.64
C ASP A 181 13.00 -19.90 -4.53
N ASP A 182 13.52 -20.56 -5.56
CA ASP A 182 12.75 -21.33 -6.54
C ASP A 182 11.87 -22.41 -5.89
N LEU A 183 12.40 -23.11 -4.87
CA LEU A 183 11.67 -24.18 -4.20
C LEU A 183 10.51 -23.62 -3.37
N SER A 184 10.76 -22.55 -2.63
CA SER A 184 9.73 -21.83 -1.89
C SER A 184 8.64 -21.30 -2.81
N LEU A 185 9.01 -20.72 -3.96
CA LEU A 185 8.04 -20.23 -4.94
C LEU A 185 7.18 -21.36 -5.54
N ASN A 186 7.72 -22.54 -5.76
CA ASN A 186 6.95 -23.69 -6.23
C ASN A 186 5.96 -24.18 -5.16
N ILE A 187 6.35 -24.19 -3.89
CA ILE A 187 5.47 -24.50 -2.75
C ILE A 187 4.33 -23.45 -2.67
N LEU A 188 4.66 -22.15 -2.77
CA LEU A 188 3.68 -21.08 -2.75
C LEU A 188 2.70 -21.17 -3.92
N LYS A 189 3.16 -21.48 -5.13
CA LYS A 189 2.27 -21.68 -6.29
C LYS A 189 1.26 -22.81 -6.05
N ALA A 190 1.65 -23.89 -5.37
CA ALA A 190 0.74 -24.97 -5.00
C ALA A 190 -0.23 -24.54 -3.88
N ALA A 191 0.26 -23.82 -2.86
CA ALA A 191 -0.54 -23.30 -1.76
C ALA A 191 -1.62 -22.31 -2.21
N LEU A 192 -1.32 -21.52 -3.26
CA LEU A 192 -2.15 -20.42 -3.74
C LEU A 192 -2.86 -20.71 -5.07
N ASP A 193 -2.87 -21.97 -5.51
CA ASP A 193 -3.54 -22.39 -6.75
C ASP A 193 -5.02 -21.95 -6.74
N SER A 194 -5.53 -21.57 -7.89
CA SER A 194 -6.93 -21.19 -8.08
C SER A 194 -7.92 -22.35 -7.96
N LYS A 195 -7.46 -23.60 -7.97
CA LYS A 195 -8.29 -24.80 -7.81
C LYS A 195 -9.03 -24.81 -6.46
N LYS A 196 -10.12 -25.56 -6.40
CA LYS A 196 -10.94 -25.73 -5.19
C LYS A 196 -10.14 -26.41 -4.07
N THR A 197 -9.36 -27.43 -4.41
CA THR A 197 -8.48 -28.17 -3.49
C THR A 197 -7.03 -27.79 -3.77
N ARG A 198 -6.31 -27.30 -2.77
CA ARG A 198 -4.94 -26.86 -2.84
C ARG A 198 -4.06 -27.81 -2.05
N THR A 199 -3.54 -28.85 -2.70
CA THR A 199 -2.67 -29.83 -2.05
C THR A 199 -1.21 -29.48 -2.31
N ILE A 200 -0.44 -29.40 -1.24
CA ILE A 200 1.00 -29.17 -1.28
C ILE A 200 1.68 -30.50 -1.01
N HIS A 201 2.71 -30.82 -1.78
CA HIS A 201 3.50 -32.05 -1.66
C HIS A 201 4.96 -31.72 -1.40
N TRP A 202 5.59 -32.53 -0.52
CA TRP A 202 7.02 -32.58 -0.30
C TRP A 202 7.52 -33.97 -0.73
N ASN A 203 8.04 -34.08 -1.93
CA ASN A 203 8.33 -35.37 -2.57
C ASN A 203 9.75 -35.92 -2.29
N THR A 204 10.40 -35.42 -1.24
CA THR A 204 11.74 -35.90 -0.84
C THR A 204 11.74 -36.28 0.63
N ASP A 205 12.54 -37.28 0.97
CA ASP A 205 12.68 -37.67 2.38
C ASP A 205 13.26 -36.51 3.22
N SER A 206 12.65 -36.24 4.38
CA SER A 206 13.06 -35.18 5.27
C SER A 206 12.97 -35.60 6.73
N PHE A 207 14.12 -35.70 7.37
CA PHE A 207 14.22 -35.98 8.80
C PHE A 207 13.52 -34.90 9.63
N LYS A 208 13.60 -33.64 9.20
CA LYS A 208 12.95 -32.53 9.89
C LYS A 208 11.42 -32.65 9.87
N LEU A 209 10.81 -32.96 8.74
CA LEU A 209 9.36 -33.12 8.65
C LEU A 209 8.87 -34.28 9.54
N ARG A 210 9.58 -35.40 9.56
CA ARG A 210 9.25 -36.53 10.44
C ARG A 210 9.31 -36.14 11.91
N ASN A 211 10.35 -35.44 12.34
CA ASN A 211 10.51 -35.02 13.73
C ASN A 211 9.44 -34.01 14.16
N GLU A 212 8.99 -33.15 13.28
CA GLU A 212 7.95 -32.18 13.55
C GLU A 212 6.52 -32.75 13.33
N GLY A 213 6.40 -34.00 12.90
CA GLY A 213 5.12 -34.66 12.63
C GLY A 213 4.37 -34.07 11.44
N VAL A 214 5.11 -33.46 10.50
CA VAL A 214 4.54 -32.82 9.31
C VAL A 214 4.46 -33.88 8.18
N PRO A 215 3.28 -34.13 7.59
CA PRO A 215 3.11 -35.12 6.53
C PRO A 215 3.76 -34.67 5.21
N ASP A 216 4.02 -35.62 4.32
CA ASP A 216 4.60 -35.36 2.99
C ASP A 216 3.61 -34.65 2.05
N SER A 217 2.32 -34.62 2.40
CA SER A 217 1.31 -33.85 1.67
C SER A 217 0.17 -33.42 2.58
N PHE A 218 -0.40 -32.27 2.31
CA PHE A 218 -1.57 -31.75 3.01
C PHE A 218 -2.37 -30.78 2.15
N GLU A 219 -3.64 -30.61 2.48
CA GLU A 219 -4.49 -29.57 1.89
C GLU A 219 -4.33 -28.26 2.64
N PHE A 220 -4.04 -27.17 1.92
CA PHE A 220 -3.94 -25.83 2.48
C PHE A 220 -5.24 -25.04 2.22
N LYS A 221 -5.98 -24.73 3.29
CA LYS A 221 -7.22 -23.94 3.26
C LYS A 221 -7.05 -22.53 3.82
N GLY A 222 -5.93 -22.27 4.47
CA GLY A 222 -5.58 -20.97 5.02
C GLY A 222 -5.38 -19.89 3.96
N SER A 223 -5.09 -18.68 4.43
CA SER A 223 -4.78 -17.52 3.61
C SER A 223 -3.34 -17.05 3.86
N ALA A 224 -2.74 -16.38 2.87
CA ALA A 224 -1.39 -15.85 2.97
C ALA A 224 -1.36 -14.36 2.62
N ILE A 225 -0.62 -13.56 3.40
CA ILE A 225 -0.38 -12.15 3.17
C ILE A 225 1.13 -11.94 3.06
N PHE A 226 1.58 -11.37 1.94
CA PHE A 226 2.98 -11.03 1.72
C PHE A 226 3.15 -9.52 1.80
N ILE A 227 3.97 -9.07 2.74
CA ILE A 227 4.35 -7.65 2.88
C ILE A 227 5.80 -7.54 2.44
N THR A 228 6.05 -6.76 1.40
CA THR A 228 7.39 -6.64 0.81
C THR A 228 7.70 -5.22 0.37
N ASN A 229 8.98 -4.90 0.29
CA ASN A 229 9.49 -3.68 -0.30
C ASN A 229 9.95 -3.90 -1.77
N ILE A 230 9.89 -5.14 -2.26
CA ILE A 230 10.28 -5.48 -3.62
C ILE A 230 9.23 -4.94 -4.60
N LYS A 231 9.72 -4.21 -5.62
CA LYS A 231 8.94 -3.92 -6.82
C LYS A 231 9.26 -5.00 -7.85
N PHE A 232 8.28 -5.84 -8.16
CA PHE A 232 8.48 -7.02 -9.03
C PHE A 232 8.97 -6.63 -10.43
N ASP A 233 8.51 -5.50 -10.96
CA ASP A 233 8.96 -4.96 -12.25
C ASP A 233 10.46 -4.65 -12.31
N ASN A 234 11.08 -4.35 -11.16
CA ASN A 234 12.50 -4.00 -11.07
C ASN A 234 13.43 -5.20 -10.90
N VAL A 235 12.90 -6.43 -10.86
CA VAL A 235 13.70 -7.65 -10.70
C VAL A 235 14.46 -7.95 -11.99
N LYS A 236 15.80 -7.95 -11.92
CA LYS A 236 16.68 -8.12 -13.09
C LYS A 236 16.68 -9.55 -13.65
N SER A 237 16.59 -10.56 -12.78
CA SER A 237 16.57 -11.97 -13.19
C SER A 237 15.26 -12.31 -13.89
N LYS A 238 15.31 -12.63 -15.19
CA LYS A 238 14.11 -13.02 -15.96
C LYS A 238 13.40 -14.23 -15.32
N LYS A 239 14.17 -15.29 -14.98
CA LYS A 239 13.60 -16.50 -14.35
C LYS A 239 12.83 -16.15 -13.06
N LEU A 240 13.41 -15.31 -12.20
CA LEU A 240 12.78 -14.92 -10.95
C LEU A 240 11.54 -14.05 -11.21
N ARG A 241 11.60 -13.14 -12.19
CA ARG A 241 10.45 -12.35 -12.59
C ARG A 241 9.29 -13.23 -13.05
N ASP A 242 9.54 -14.20 -13.95
CA ASP A 242 8.51 -15.13 -14.43
C ASP A 242 7.84 -15.89 -13.25
N HIS A 243 8.64 -16.24 -12.21
CA HIS A 243 8.10 -16.86 -11.00
C HIS A 243 7.27 -15.91 -10.14
N LEU A 244 7.69 -14.67 -9.98
CA LEU A 244 6.96 -13.65 -9.23
C LEU A 244 5.67 -13.25 -9.93
N GLU A 245 5.68 -13.11 -11.26
CA GLU A 245 4.48 -12.88 -12.07
C GLU A 245 3.46 -14.02 -11.91
N ALA A 246 3.95 -15.27 -11.88
CA ALA A 246 3.09 -16.43 -11.63
C ALA A 246 2.51 -16.45 -10.21
N LEU A 247 3.19 -15.88 -9.21
CA LEU A 247 2.66 -15.71 -7.86
C LEU A 247 1.67 -14.55 -7.82
N GLU A 248 2.00 -13.42 -8.42
CA GLU A 248 1.14 -12.24 -8.51
C GLU A 248 -0.21 -12.57 -9.17
N SER A 249 -0.21 -13.38 -10.24
CA SER A 249 -1.44 -13.84 -10.90
C SER A 249 -2.39 -14.65 -9.99
N ARG A 250 -1.90 -15.12 -8.83
CA ARG A 250 -2.68 -15.89 -7.83
C ARG A 250 -3.07 -15.08 -6.61
N CYS A 251 -2.54 -13.87 -6.49
CA CYS A 251 -2.73 -12.99 -5.34
C CYS A 251 -3.45 -11.71 -5.77
N HIS A 252 -4.17 -11.08 -4.86
CA HIS A 252 -4.54 -9.68 -5.02
C HIS A 252 -3.32 -8.81 -4.73
N TYR A 253 -3.02 -7.86 -5.59
CA TYR A 253 -1.87 -6.97 -5.44
C TYR A 253 -2.32 -5.59 -4.95
N ILE A 254 -1.76 -5.14 -3.84
CA ILE A 254 -2.01 -3.83 -3.25
C ILE A 254 -0.72 -3.04 -3.29
N ASP A 255 -0.69 -2.01 -4.12
CA ASP A 255 0.42 -1.07 -4.20
C ASP A 255 0.17 0.12 -3.27
N LEU A 256 0.99 0.24 -2.24
CA LEU A 256 1.01 1.36 -1.29
C LEU A 256 2.21 2.29 -1.54
N THR A 257 2.69 2.35 -2.77
CA THR A 257 3.77 3.26 -3.14
C THR A 257 3.35 4.70 -2.89
N ILE A 258 4.22 5.42 -2.20
CA ILE A 258 4.14 6.86 -1.94
C ILE A 258 5.41 7.45 -2.53
N ASP A 259 5.29 8.19 -3.64
CA ASP A 259 6.44 8.59 -4.45
C ASP A 259 7.05 9.92 -4.01
N THR A 260 6.23 10.88 -3.59
CA THR A 260 6.70 12.24 -3.29
C THR A 260 6.93 12.48 -1.81
N GLU A 261 7.86 13.40 -1.49
CA GLU A 261 8.09 13.85 -0.12
C GLU A 261 6.83 14.49 0.48
N ARG A 262 6.06 15.22 -0.34
CA ARG A 262 4.79 15.83 0.05
C ARG A 262 3.79 14.75 0.52
N GLU A 263 3.56 13.69 -0.28
CA GLU A 263 2.66 12.61 0.10
C GLU A 263 3.13 11.86 1.36
N LYS A 264 4.45 11.62 1.48
CA LYS A 264 5.02 11.00 2.69
C LYS A 264 4.76 11.86 3.92
N MET A 265 4.95 13.18 3.82
CA MET A 265 4.71 14.10 4.93
C MET A 265 3.23 14.18 5.30
N LEU A 266 2.33 14.25 4.31
CA LEU A 266 0.89 14.21 4.53
C LEU A 266 0.45 12.90 5.21
N ARG A 267 1.04 11.77 4.81
CA ARG A 267 0.80 10.47 5.45
C ARG A 267 1.30 10.45 6.89
N ILE A 268 2.46 11.01 7.17
CA ILE A 268 3.00 11.13 8.53
C ILE A 268 2.04 11.95 9.40
N LYS A 269 1.65 13.15 8.95
CA LYS A 269 0.71 14.02 9.67
C LYS A 269 -0.60 13.29 9.98
N GLN A 270 -1.15 12.59 8.99
CA GLN A 270 -2.38 11.81 9.15
C GLN A 270 -2.24 10.73 10.22
N ILE A 271 -1.19 9.91 10.17
CA ILE A 271 -1.01 8.78 11.09
C ILE A 271 -0.71 9.25 12.52
N VAL A 272 -0.01 10.37 12.68
CA VAL A 272 0.20 10.98 14.00
C VAL A 272 -1.13 11.50 14.56
N GLN A 273 -1.94 12.18 13.75
CA GLN A 273 -3.30 12.61 14.15
C GLN A 273 -4.21 11.43 14.48
N ASP A 274 -4.06 10.29 13.79
CA ASP A 274 -4.81 9.06 14.05
C ASP A 274 -4.31 8.31 15.32
N GLY A 275 -3.37 8.91 16.09
CA GLY A 275 -2.95 8.44 17.41
C GLY A 275 -1.68 7.57 17.44
N MET A 276 -0.82 7.65 16.42
CA MET A 276 0.44 6.87 16.40
C MET A 276 1.32 7.10 17.62
N LEU A 277 1.32 8.30 18.18
CA LEU A 277 2.14 8.68 19.31
C LEU A 277 1.39 8.64 20.66
N SER A 278 0.17 8.07 20.71
CA SER A 278 -0.63 8.04 21.95
C SER A 278 0.03 7.29 23.12
N GLU A 279 0.91 6.32 22.85
CA GLU A 279 1.65 5.59 23.89
C GLU A 279 2.81 6.38 24.52
N TYR A 280 3.13 7.55 23.95
CA TYR A 280 4.22 8.38 24.45
C TYR A 280 3.80 9.30 25.60
N ASP A 281 2.49 9.47 25.84
CA ASP A 281 1.90 10.40 26.82
C ASP A 281 2.36 11.86 26.62
N PHE A 282 2.55 12.26 25.35
CA PHE A 282 2.96 13.61 24.98
C PHE A 282 1.81 14.60 25.14
N THR A 283 2.15 15.85 25.50
CA THR A 283 1.24 16.98 25.34
C THR A 283 1.01 17.29 23.85
N GLU A 284 -0.04 18.05 23.54
CA GLU A 284 -0.32 18.46 22.16
C GLU A 284 0.84 19.23 21.54
N GLU A 285 1.48 20.13 22.34
CA GLU A 285 2.69 20.87 21.94
C GLU A 285 3.88 19.95 21.63
N GLN A 286 4.06 18.88 22.38
CA GLN A 286 5.13 17.89 22.10
C GLN A 286 4.85 17.08 20.85
N HIS A 287 3.60 16.72 20.59
CA HIS A 287 3.19 16.08 19.34
C HIS A 287 3.50 16.96 18.14
N GLU A 288 3.11 18.24 18.21
CA GLU A 288 3.37 19.23 17.16
C GLU A 288 4.87 19.42 16.94
N ALA A 289 5.66 19.56 18.00
CA ALA A 289 7.10 19.75 17.91
C ALA A 289 7.82 18.59 17.21
N VAL A 290 7.40 17.34 17.48
CA VAL A 290 7.96 16.16 16.78
C VAL A 290 7.63 16.21 15.28
N VAL A 291 6.37 16.54 14.90
CA VAL A 291 5.94 16.62 13.52
C VAL A 291 6.63 17.77 12.79
N ASP A 292 6.73 18.92 13.41
CA ASP A 292 7.39 20.12 12.86
C ASP A 292 8.88 19.89 12.64
N PHE A 293 9.57 19.22 13.57
CA PHE A 293 10.97 18.82 13.38
C PHE A 293 11.15 17.98 12.10
N ILE A 294 10.24 17.02 11.88
CA ILE A 294 10.26 16.16 10.68
C ILE A 294 9.99 17.00 9.43
N ASP A 295 8.98 17.87 9.44
CA ASP A 295 8.58 18.68 8.27
C ASP A 295 9.67 19.69 7.88
N ILE A 296 10.27 20.39 8.86
CA ILE A 296 11.38 21.34 8.64
C ILE A 296 12.61 20.65 8.05
N ASN A 297 12.90 19.44 8.52
CA ASN A 297 14.12 18.71 8.14
C ASN A 297 13.90 17.64 7.06
N LYS A 298 12.71 17.53 6.45
CA LYS A 298 12.31 16.43 5.53
C LYS A 298 13.32 16.12 4.42
N SER A 299 13.92 17.16 3.82
CA SER A 299 14.91 17.01 2.74
C SER A 299 16.31 16.58 3.23
N LYS A 300 16.57 16.71 4.54
CA LYS A 300 17.84 16.35 5.16
C LYS A 300 17.79 15.03 5.92
N LEU A 301 16.59 14.47 6.12
CA LEU A 301 16.42 13.20 6.80
C LEU A 301 17.09 12.06 6.02
N ARG A 302 17.68 11.08 6.73
CA ARG A 302 18.18 9.84 6.11
C ARG A 302 17.04 9.05 5.49
N GLU A 303 15.86 9.11 6.11
CA GLU A 303 14.64 8.45 5.65
C GLU A 303 13.43 9.25 6.13
N LEU A 304 12.57 9.67 5.20
CA LEU A 304 11.27 10.27 5.53
C LEU A 304 10.23 9.15 5.64
N SER A 305 9.96 8.69 6.88
CA SER A 305 9.09 7.55 7.16
C SER A 305 8.50 7.60 8.58
N LEU A 306 7.46 6.80 8.82
CA LEU A 306 6.90 6.64 10.17
C LEU A 306 7.92 6.09 11.19
N ARG A 307 8.91 5.31 10.75
CA ARG A 307 10.00 4.84 11.63
C ARG A 307 10.85 6.00 12.13
N THR A 308 11.09 7.00 11.30
CA THR A 308 11.82 8.21 11.70
C THR A 308 11.04 9.03 12.73
N VAL A 309 9.71 9.12 12.58
CA VAL A 309 8.84 9.77 13.57
C VAL A 309 8.97 9.09 14.93
N LEU A 310 8.91 7.75 15.00
CA LEU A 310 9.09 7.00 16.25
C LEU A 310 10.48 7.24 16.87
N LYS A 311 11.55 7.22 16.06
CA LYS A 311 12.91 7.52 16.55
C LYS A 311 13.01 8.92 17.17
N VAL A 312 12.40 9.92 16.57
CA VAL A 312 12.39 11.29 17.10
C VAL A 312 11.54 11.35 18.37
N ALA A 313 10.37 10.68 18.40
CA ALA A 313 9.53 10.60 19.59
C ALA A 313 10.24 9.88 20.76
N ASP A 314 10.99 8.80 20.49
CA ASP A 314 11.82 8.13 21.51
C ASP A 314 12.82 9.11 22.14
N LEU A 315 13.48 9.94 21.32
CA LEU A 315 14.41 10.94 21.81
C LEU A 315 13.70 12.05 22.59
N ALA A 316 12.58 12.54 22.12
CA ALA A 316 11.79 13.57 22.81
C ALA A 316 11.31 13.09 24.19
N LYS A 317 10.94 11.81 24.31
CA LYS A 317 10.56 11.19 25.58
C LYS A 317 11.76 10.98 26.51
N ALA A 318 12.88 10.49 25.96
CA ALA A 318 14.07 10.15 26.76
C ALA A 318 14.89 11.39 27.17
N PHE A 319 14.92 12.43 26.36
CA PHE A 319 15.78 13.60 26.52
C PHE A 319 15.01 14.92 26.30
N PRO A 320 13.99 15.24 27.11
CA PRO A 320 13.10 16.39 26.83
C PRO A 320 13.81 17.73 26.67
N ALA A 321 14.98 17.92 27.31
CA ALA A 321 15.70 19.19 27.29
C ALA A 321 16.58 19.43 26.06
N ASN A 322 16.98 18.37 25.33
CA ASN A 322 17.94 18.45 24.22
C ASN A 322 17.68 17.46 23.09
N TRP A 323 16.45 16.96 22.98
CA TRP A 323 16.08 15.94 21.99
C TRP A 323 16.30 16.39 20.54
N GLU A 324 16.11 17.68 20.23
CA GLU A 324 16.31 18.21 18.87
C GLU A 324 17.75 18.04 18.42
N ALA A 325 18.74 18.45 19.23
CA ALA A 325 20.15 18.27 18.91
C ALA A 325 20.54 16.79 18.78
N MET A 326 19.93 15.91 19.58
CA MET A 326 20.11 14.47 19.44
C MET A 326 19.48 13.93 18.17
N ALA A 327 18.28 14.39 17.81
CA ALA A 327 17.62 14.02 16.58
C ALA A 327 18.41 14.51 15.35
N GLU A 328 18.88 15.75 15.35
CA GLU A 328 19.75 16.25 14.28
C GLU A 328 20.99 15.36 14.07
N SER A 329 21.63 14.96 15.16
CA SER A 329 22.82 14.09 15.09
C SER A 329 22.53 12.67 14.58
N THR A 330 21.34 12.12 14.84
CA THR A 330 21.04 10.70 14.61
C THR A 330 20.22 10.44 13.35
N VAL A 331 19.26 11.31 13.03
CA VAL A 331 18.32 11.07 11.90
C VAL A 331 18.63 11.91 10.67
N LEU A 332 19.41 13.00 10.77
CA LEU A 332 19.80 13.79 9.62
C LEU A 332 21.04 13.20 8.91
N GLN A 333 21.13 13.48 7.61
CA GLN A 333 22.33 13.22 6.81
C GLN A 333 23.42 14.22 7.25
N ARG A 334 24.66 13.76 7.35
CA ARG A 334 25.78 14.69 7.51
C ARG A 334 25.95 15.48 6.22
N ALA A 335 26.07 16.81 6.33
CA ALA A 335 26.39 17.69 5.22
C ALA A 335 27.79 17.37 4.67
#